data_7647bc3dcad58fb5e65de33941e63603
#
_entry.id   7647bc3dcad58fb5e65de33941e63603
#
_cell.length_a   1.000
_cell.length_b   1.000
_cell.length_c   1.000
_cell.angle_alpha   90.00
_cell.angle_beta   90.00
_cell.angle_gamma   90.00
#
_symmetry.space_group_name_H-M   'P 1'
#
loop_
_entity.id
_entity.type
_entity.pdbx_description
1 polymer ?
#
loop_
_entity_poly.entity_id
_entity_poly.type
_entity_poly.pdbx_seq_one_letter_code
_entity_poly.pdbx_strand_id
1 'polypeptide(L)'
;MGVPLTSANEPAAGQPPAPEDRVASDSIARNTAFATLSTVLTASLAVVLTLYLVRALSPHGYGTYTLALAIGALVALPMDFGISSSAGRFIAERRGDRQAIAAYIADALRLKVAICAALGLTLFLAAGGIADLYGTPNLTWPLRGVALALVGGSLTQLFAAALIAQGRLPVGVLMMLSQSVGFLAASVVLISLGAGATGAAFGRATGYALGVVTGAVLIARLFGRSALAIRTARGNTRQIAAYAGALALVEGAYLFFDQLDALLIGAYLTETSVGLFQAPFGLTVFMHYPAGIVATTIAPRVARHLESGSDVRSFRRAVRYLIVGYGLLLAPLIVWAGPIVDLLLGPDYGESANVLRAFAPYVFLAAVGALLSPAANYLGQARKRLPVALAAVAINLVVDVIFIPRIGIVAGAIGTDLALAVYVPAHLWICARVVDFPLRPLGVSLVRSLVAAAAMAGVLRLFGTENLSLTAWLVGGVGSVLAYLSVLLVSRELSVAELRLGAAALRERLG
;
A
#
# COMPACT_ATOMS: atom_id res chain seq x y z
N MET A 1 -52.66 -4.47 -26.98
CA MET A 1 -53.00 -4.40 -25.56
C MET A 1 -51.77 -3.94 -24.81
N GLY A 2 -51.72 -2.65 -24.49
CA GLY A 2 -50.59 -2.04 -23.80
C GLY A 2 -50.78 -2.14 -22.28
N VAL A 3 -49.72 -2.55 -21.60
CA VAL A 3 -49.60 -2.50 -20.15
C VAL A 3 -49.00 -1.13 -19.81
N PRO A 4 -49.62 -0.32 -18.93
CA PRO A 4 -49.07 0.96 -18.53
C PRO A 4 -47.91 0.77 -17.56
N LEU A 5 -46.77 1.40 -17.86
CA LEU A 5 -45.64 1.57 -16.95
C LEU A 5 -46.10 2.46 -15.78
N THR A 6 -46.18 1.90 -14.60
CA THR A 6 -46.41 2.65 -13.37
C THR A 6 -45.24 3.61 -13.12
N SER A 7 -45.57 4.89 -12.99
CA SER A 7 -44.66 5.99 -12.62
C SER A 7 -43.98 5.71 -11.31
N ALA A 8 -42.61 5.72 -11.36
CA ALA A 8 -41.81 5.74 -10.17
C ALA A 8 -42.11 7.01 -9.36
N ASN A 9 -42.55 6.83 -8.11
CA ASN A 9 -42.72 7.89 -7.13
C ASN A 9 -41.40 8.62 -6.91
N GLU A 10 -41.28 9.84 -7.42
CA GLU A 10 -40.26 10.79 -6.96
C GLU A 10 -40.59 11.16 -5.49
N PRO A 11 -39.63 11.06 -4.56
CA PRO A 11 -39.87 11.52 -3.20
C PRO A 11 -40.07 13.05 -3.18
N ALA A 12 -41.15 13.51 -2.64
CA ALA A 12 -41.48 14.92 -2.45
C ALA A 12 -40.38 15.60 -1.61
N ALA A 13 -39.84 16.71 -2.11
CA ALA A 13 -38.87 17.54 -1.40
C ALA A 13 -39.42 18.01 -0.07
N GLY A 14 -38.85 17.52 1.05
CA GLY A 14 -39.21 17.96 2.40
C GLY A 14 -39.69 16.88 3.40
N GLN A 15 -39.82 15.63 2.98
CA GLN A 15 -40.09 14.57 3.95
C GLN A 15 -38.79 14.05 4.59
N PRO A 16 -38.73 13.92 5.95
CA PRO A 16 -37.59 13.29 6.59
C PRO A 16 -37.46 11.82 6.11
N PRO A 17 -36.25 11.32 5.87
CA PRO A 17 -36.04 9.97 5.37
C PRO A 17 -36.71 8.93 6.29
N ALA A 18 -37.26 7.87 5.70
CA ALA A 18 -37.92 6.80 6.42
C ALA A 18 -36.99 6.20 7.52
N PRO A 19 -37.54 5.69 8.63
CA PRO A 19 -36.76 5.13 9.72
C PRO A 19 -35.73 4.06 9.27
N GLU A 20 -36.08 3.27 8.26
CA GLU A 20 -35.19 2.26 7.66
C GLU A 20 -33.98 2.88 6.93
N ASP A 21 -34.18 4.02 6.25
CA ASP A 21 -33.11 4.75 5.58
C ASP A 21 -32.14 5.42 6.57
N ARG A 22 -32.65 5.89 7.71
CA ARG A 22 -31.82 6.44 8.79
C ARG A 22 -30.98 5.36 9.46
N VAL A 23 -31.57 4.20 9.77
CA VAL A 23 -30.84 3.07 10.38
C VAL A 23 -29.77 2.54 9.41
N ALA A 24 -30.06 2.49 8.10
CA ALA A 24 -29.08 2.10 7.08
C ALA A 24 -27.96 3.13 6.94
N SER A 25 -28.28 4.44 6.94
CA SER A 25 -27.27 5.52 6.86
C SER A 25 -26.38 5.57 8.10
N ASP A 26 -26.94 5.42 9.30
CA ASP A 26 -26.18 5.38 10.55
C ASP A 26 -25.25 4.16 10.62
N SER A 27 -25.69 3.01 10.10
CA SER A 27 -24.85 1.82 10.02
C SER A 27 -23.68 1.97 9.03
N ILE A 28 -23.91 2.63 7.89
CA ILE A 28 -22.88 2.92 6.88
C ILE A 28 -21.86 3.92 7.44
N ALA A 29 -22.32 5.02 8.04
CA ALA A 29 -21.45 6.04 8.64
C ALA A 29 -20.57 5.43 9.75
N ARG A 30 -21.17 4.65 10.66
CA ARG A 30 -20.46 3.95 11.73
C ARG A 30 -19.44 2.94 11.20
N ASN A 31 -19.79 2.15 10.19
CA ASN A 31 -18.88 1.18 9.58
C ASN A 31 -17.73 1.89 8.86
N THR A 32 -17.99 3.01 8.19
CA THR A 32 -16.97 3.82 7.52
C THR A 32 -16.03 4.46 8.55
N ALA A 33 -16.56 5.05 9.61
CA ALA A 33 -15.75 5.63 10.69
C ALA A 33 -14.86 4.55 11.36
N PHE A 34 -15.43 3.37 11.64
CA PHE A 34 -14.68 2.26 12.21
C PHE A 34 -13.60 1.74 11.26
N ALA A 35 -13.89 1.60 9.97
CA ALA A 35 -12.91 1.21 8.95
C ALA A 35 -11.77 2.24 8.84
N THR A 36 -12.09 3.53 8.87
CA THR A 36 -11.08 4.61 8.83
C THR A 36 -10.20 4.58 10.08
N LEU A 37 -10.81 4.50 11.27
CA LEU A 37 -10.07 4.42 12.54
C LEU A 37 -9.15 3.20 12.58
N SER A 38 -9.64 2.04 12.14
CA SER A 38 -8.86 0.81 12.09
C SER A 38 -7.68 0.90 11.11
N THR A 39 -7.90 1.52 9.95
CA THR A 39 -6.83 1.76 8.96
C THR A 39 -5.75 2.66 9.54
N VAL A 40 -6.13 3.75 10.19
CA VAL A 40 -5.19 4.67 10.84
C VAL A 40 -4.41 3.95 11.95
N LEU A 41 -5.09 3.19 12.81
CA LEU A 41 -4.44 2.48 13.90
C LEU A 41 -3.47 1.41 13.39
N THR A 42 -3.86 0.65 12.37
CA THR A 42 -2.99 -0.38 11.77
C THR A 42 -1.79 0.25 11.06
N ALA A 43 -2.00 1.37 10.35
CA ALA A 43 -0.92 2.13 9.73
C ALA A 43 0.05 2.69 10.78
N SER A 44 -0.46 3.25 11.88
CA SER A 44 0.38 3.76 12.98
C SER A 44 1.21 2.65 13.62
N LEU A 45 0.63 1.49 13.87
CA LEU A 45 1.36 0.32 14.38
C LEU A 45 2.45 -0.13 13.39
N ALA A 46 2.16 -0.13 12.09
CA ALA A 46 3.13 -0.48 11.06
C ALA A 46 4.31 0.51 11.02
N VAL A 47 4.03 1.82 11.16
CA VAL A 47 5.08 2.86 11.26
C VAL A 47 5.97 2.62 12.48
N VAL A 48 5.36 2.47 13.67
CA VAL A 48 6.08 2.23 14.93
C VAL A 48 6.96 0.98 14.83
N LEU A 49 6.40 -0.10 14.31
CA LEU A 49 7.13 -1.35 14.13
C LEU A 49 8.29 -1.20 13.15
N THR A 50 8.08 -0.55 12.00
CA THR A 50 9.15 -0.33 11.02
C THR A 50 10.27 0.51 11.59
N LEU A 51 9.96 1.64 12.25
CA LEU A 51 10.97 2.49 12.90
C LEU A 51 11.71 1.75 14.03
N TYR A 52 11.01 0.91 14.80
CA TYR A 52 11.62 0.05 15.80
C TYR A 52 12.61 -0.93 15.15
N LEU A 53 12.19 -1.66 14.12
CA LEU A 53 13.02 -2.65 13.44
C LEU A 53 14.27 -2.00 12.80
N VAL A 54 14.10 -0.86 12.13
CA VAL A 54 15.22 -0.11 11.53
C VAL A 54 16.25 0.25 12.59
N ARG A 55 15.82 0.82 13.72
CA ARG A 55 16.73 1.26 14.78
C ARG A 55 17.34 0.12 15.58
N ALA A 56 16.58 -0.96 15.80
CA ALA A 56 17.02 -2.09 16.62
C ALA A 56 17.95 -3.07 15.88
N LEU A 57 17.86 -3.14 14.53
CA LEU A 57 18.59 -4.14 13.74
C LEU A 57 19.86 -3.63 13.07
N SER A 58 20.15 -2.33 13.09
CA SER A 58 21.18 -1.70 12.26
C SER A 58 20.96 -1.90 10.74
N PRO A 59 21.68 -1.20 9.83
CA PRO A 59 21.53 -1.39 8.39
C PRO A 59 21.76 -2.83 7.92
N HIS A 60 22.77 -3.51 8.48
CA HIS A 60 23.06 -4.91 8.13
C HIS A 60 21.91 -5.86 8.51
N GLY A 61 21.48 -5.84 9.77
CA GLY A 61 20.41 -6.72 10.24
C GLY A 61 19.07 -6.42 9.60
N TYR A 62 18.74 -5.13 9.41
CA TYR A 62 17.52 -4.73 8.71
C TYR A 62 17.55 -5.12 7.23
N GLY A 63 18.72 -5.00 6.58
CA GLY A 63 18.93 -5.45 5.21
C GLY A 63 18.77 -6.96 5.05
N THR A 64 19.36 -7.75 5.93
CA THR A 64 19.18 -9.21 5.94
C THR A 64 17.70 -9.59 6.09
N TYR A 65 16.98 -8.92 6.99
CA TYR A 65 15.54 -9.14 7.19
C TYR A 65 14.72 -8.77 5.96
N THR A 66 14.96 -7.59 5.37
CA THR A 66 14.19 -7.11 4.22
C THR A 66 14.54 -7.85 2.94
N LEU A 67 15.79 -8.31 2.76
CA LEU A 67 16.19 -9.20 1.68
C LEU A 67 15.44 -10.55 1.78
N ALA A 68 15.36 -11.12 3.00
CA ALA A 68 14.55 -12.33 3.21
C ALA A 68 13.08 -12.10 2.85
N LEU A 69 12.51 -10.93 3.17
CA LEU A 69 11.14 -10.57 2.77
C LEU A 69 10.99 -10.43 1.26
N ALA A 70 11.95 -9.81 0.56
CA ALA A 70 11.93 -9.64 -0.88
C ALA A 70 11.97 -10.99 -1.61
N ILE A 71 12.85 -11.90 -1.19
CA ILE A 71 12.91 -13.26 -1.72
C ILE A 71 11.61 -14.02 -1.40
N GLY A 72 11.13 -13.90 -0.18
CA GLY A 72 9.86 -14.49 0.25
C GLY A 72 8.67 -14.00 -0.56
N ALA A 73 8.63 -12.73 -0.94
CA ALA A 73 7.54 -12.14 -1.72
C ALA A 73 7.37 -12.81 -3.10
N LEU A 74 8.46 -13.27 -3.73
CA LEU A 74 8.38 -14.03 -4.98
C LEU A 74 7.65 -15.37 -4.79
N VAL A 75 7.80 -15.99 -3.61
CA VAL A 75 7.12 -17.24 -3.25
C VAL A 75 5.70 -16.97 -2.75
N ALA A 76 5.46 -15.80 -2.15
CA ALA A 76 4.12 -15.41 -1.70
C ALA A 76 3.12 -15.29 -2.85
N LEU A 77 3.58 -14.87 -4.03
CA LEU A 77 2.76 -14.71 -5.22
C LEU A 77 1.97 -15.99 -5.56
N PRO A 78 2.64 -17.14 -5.82
CA PRO A 78 1.93 -18.38 -6.10
C PRO A 78 1.20 -18.97 -4.88
N MET A 79 1.46 -18.54 -3.66
CA MET A 79 0.75 -19.01 -2.47
C MET A 79 -0.70 -18.51 -2.40
N ASP A 80 -1.00 -17.35 -2.95
CA ASP A 80 -2.39 -16.85 -3.01
C ASP A 80 -3.02 -17.02 -4.39
N PHE A 81 -2.33 -16.70 -5.47
CA PHE A 81 -2.83 -16.75 -6.86
C PHE A 81 -4.24 -16.16 -7.00
N GLY A 82 -4.62 -15.18 -6.17
CA GLY A 82 -5.98 -14.64 -6.16
C GLY A 82 -7.04 -15.57 -5.56
N ILE A 83 -6.66 -16.63 -4.86
CA ILE A 83 -7.59 -17.58 -4.21
C ILE A 83 -8.44 -16.86 -3.17
N SER A 84 -7.84 -15.98 -2.37
CA SER A 84 -8.56 -15.20 -1.34
C SER A 84 -9.61 -14.27 -1.96
N SER A 85 -9.25 -13.52 -3.00
CA SER A 85 -10.16 -12.62 -3.73
C SER A 85 -11.30 -13.40 -4.40
N SER A 86 -10.96 -14.55 -5.00
CA SER A 86 -11.91 -15.46 -5.64
C SER A 86 -12.91 -16.03 -4.62
N ALA A 87 -12.42 -16.56 -3.50
CA ALA A 87 -13.26 -17.06 -2.42
C ALA A 87 -14.17 -15.95 -1.86
N GLY A 88 -13.61 -14.77 -1.61
CA GLY A 88 -14.36 -13.60 -1.14
C GLY A 88 -15.54 -13.24 -2.06
N ARG A 89 -15.33 -13.25 -3.39
CA ARG A 89 -16.39 -13.05 -4.36
C ARG A 89 -17.51 -14.07 -4.23
N PHE A 90 -17.20 -15.36 -4.28
CA PHE A 90 -18.21 -16.41 -4.20
C PHE A 90 -18.93 -16.46 -2.85
N ILE A 91 -18.23 -16.09 -1.76
CA ILE A 91 -18.82 -15.92 -0.42
C ILE A 91 -19.80 -14.74 -0.41
N ALA A 92 -19.47 -13.62 -1.06
CA ALA A 92 -20.33 -12.45 -1.13
C ALA A 92 -21.64 -12.72 -1.91
N GLU A 93 -21.57 -13.54 -2.98
CA GLU A 93 -22.73 -13.94 -3.77
C GLU A 93 -23.74 -14.81 -2.99
N ARG A 94 -23.34 -15.42 -1.86
CA ARG A 94 -24.14 -16.36 -1.06
C ARG A 94 -24.48 -15.84 0.32
N ARG A 95 -24.76 -14.54 0.44
CA ARG A 95 -25.18 -13.92 1.70
C ARG A 95 -26.44 -14.63 2.24
N GLY A 96 -26.37 -15.04 3.52
CA GLY A 96 -27.46 -15.74 4.20
C GLY A 96 -27.36 -17.27 4.23
N ASP A 97 -26.67 -17.90 3.28
CA ASP A 97 -26.43 -19.35 3.27
C ASP A 97 -25.12 -19.71 3.98
N ARG A 98 -25.21 -19.89 5.31
CA ARG A 98 -24.06 -20.24 6.14
C ARG A 98 -23.40 -21.54 5.70
N GLN A 99 -24.15 -22.50 5.18
CA GLN A 99 -23.64 -23.81 4.80
C GLN A 99 -22.83 -23.73 3.50
N ALA A 100 -23.30 -22.96 2.50
CA ALA A 100 -22.56 -22.70 1.28
C ALA A 100 -21.30 -21.87 1.58
N ILE A 101 -21.38 -20.82 2.40
CA ILE A 101 -20.23 -20.02 2.83
C ILE A 101 -19.17 -20.91 3.48
N ALA A 102 -19.55 -21.76 4.45
CA ALA A 102 -18.62 -22.66 5.10
C ALA A 102 -17.95 -23.62 4.11
N ALA A 103 -18.67 -24.12 3.11
CA ALA A 103 -18.12 -24.98 2.06
C ALA A 103 -17.09 -24.25 1.19
N TYR A 104 -17.36 -23.00 0.77
CA TYR A 104 -16.38 -22.20 -0.01
C TYR A 104 -15.12 -21.88 0.80
N ILE A 105 -15.26 -21.54 2.10
CA ILE A 105 -14.12 -21.30 2.98
C ILE A 105 -13.29 -22.59 3.13
N ALA A 106 -13.91 -23.73 3.38
CA ALA A 106 -13.24 -25.01 3.53
C ALA A 106 -12.49 -25.44 2.25
N ASP A 107 -13.11 -25.26 1.07
CA ASP A 107 -12.49 -25.58 -0.21
C ASP A 107 -11.30 -24.64 -0.53
N ALA A 108 -11.44 -23.35 -0.29
CA ALA A 108 -10.35 -22.37 -0.44
C ALA A 108 -9.21 -22.64 0.57
N LEU A 109 -9.55 -22.95 1.82
CA LEU A 109 -8.58 -23.30 2.87
C LEU A 109 -7.79 -24.56 2.51
N ARG A 110 -8.46 -25.59 2.01
CA ARG A 110 -7.79 -26.81 1.55
C ARG A 110 -6.78 -26.52 0.44
N LEU A 111 -7.17 -25.74 -0.56
CA LEU A 111 -6.30 -25.37 -1.67
C LEU A 111 -5.10 -24.56 -1.17
N LYS A 112 -5.34 -23.57 -0.32
CA LYS A 112 -4.29 -22.75 0.28
C LYS A 112 -3.34 -23.55 1.17
N VAL A 113 -3.84 -24.38 2.05
CA VAL A 113 -2.99 -25.21 2.92
C VAL A 113 -2.08 -26.10 2.09
N ALA A 114 -2.59 -26.72 1.02
CA ALA A 114 -1.77 -27.57 0.15
C ALA A 114 -0.66 -26.75 -0.57
N ILE A 115 -1.00 -25.61 -1.16
CA ILE A 115 -0.04 -24.75 -1.86
C ILE A 115 0.97 -24.13 -0.87
N CYS A 116 0.50 -23.60 0.25
CA CYS A 116 1.35 -22.97 1.26
C CYS A 116 2.28 -23.98 1.94
N ALA A 117 1.80 -25.21 2.20
CA ALA A 117 2.66 -26.26 2.75
C ALA A 117 3.75 -26.64 1.75
N ALA A 118 3.41 -26.84 0.47
CA ALA A 118 4.38 -27.16 -0.57
C ALA A 118 5.42 -26.04 -0.74
N LEU A 119 4.98 -24.82 -1.01
CA LEU A 119 5.88 -23.69 -1.30
C LEU A 119 6.61 -23.21 -0.06
N GLY A 120 5.94 -23.16 1.11
CA GLY A 120 6.56 -22.79 2.37
C GLY A 120 7.64 -23.78 2.80
N LEU A 121 7.38 -25.09 2.65
CA LEU A 121 8.38 -26.13 2.92
C LEU A 121 9.55 -26.05 1.94
N THR A 122 9.27 -25.85 0.65
CA THR A 122 10.32 -25.68 -0.37
C THR A 122 11.23 -24.49 -0.04
N LEU A 123 10.66 -23.32 0.31
CA LEU A 123 11.45 -22.16 0.71
C LEU A 123 12.23 -22.41 2.01
N PHE A 124 11.62 -23.06 2.99
CA PHE A 124 12.26 -23.39 4.27
C PHE A 124 13.48 -24.31 4.09
N LEU A 125 13.35 -25.32 3.25
CA LEU A 125 14.44 -26.25 2.94
C LEU A 125 15.51 -25.64 2.03
N ALA A 126 15.10 -24.84 1.03
CA ALA A 126 16.00 -24.17 0.11
C ALA A 126 16.74 -22.97 0.73
N ALA A 127 16.33 -22.52 1.94
CA ALA A 127 16.85 -21.30 2.56
C ALA A 127 18.37 -21.25 2.66
N GLY A 128 19.05 -22.36 2.97
CA GLY A 128 20.51 -22.44 3.00
C GLY A 128 21.14 -22.22 1.62
N GLY A 129 20.67 -22.95 0.60
CA GLY A 129 21.17 -22.79 -0.75
C GLY A 129 20.93 -21.41 -1.36
N ILE A 130 19.80 -20.76 -0.99
CA ILE A 130 19.53 -19.37 -1.39
C ILE A 130 20.51 -18.42 -0.68
N ALA A 131 20.76 -18.63 0.61
CA ALA A 131 21.71 -17.83 1.37
C ALA A 131 23.14 -17.95 0.79
N ASP A 132 23.56 -19.14 0.38
CA ASP A 132 24.83 -19.40 -0.28
C ASP A 132 24.91 -18.70 -1.64
N LEU A 133 23.82 -18.68 -2.42
CA LEU A 133 23.74 -18.00 -3.71
C LEU A 133 23.95 -16.48 -3.58
N TYR A 134 23.43 -15.88 -2.49
CA TYR A 134 23.63 -14.46 -2.18
C TYR A 134 24.96 -14.19 -1.43
N GLY A 135 25.74 -15.21 -1.12
CA GLY A 135 26.96 -15.07 -0.32
C GLY A 135 26.72 -14.61 1.13
N THR A 136 25.51 -14.79 1.64
CA THR A 136 25.05 -14.26 2.94
C THR A 136 24.55 -15.39 3.84
N PRO A 137 25.43 -16.11 4.57
CA PRO A 137 25.02 -17.26 5.43
C PRO A 137 24.00 -16.86 6.50
N ASN A 138 24.07 -15.63 7.00
CA ASN A 138 23.14 -15.09 8.01
C ASN A 138 21.69 -14.95 7.51
N LEU A 139 21.44 -15.07 6.20
CA LEU A 139 20.11 -15.00 5.59
C LEU A 139 19.27 -16.28 5.82
N THR A 140 19.91 -17.43 6.10
CA THR A 140 19.25 -18.74 6.21
C THR A 140 18.10 -18.75 7.22
N TRP A 141 18.35 -18.32 8.45
CA TRP A 141 17.33 -18.33 9.50
C TRP A 141 16.24 -17.26 9.32
N PRO A 142 16.56 -16.01 8.97
CA PRO A 142 15.53 -15.04 8.56
C PRO A 142 14.63 -15.57 7.45
N LEU A 143 15.19 -16.23 6.43
CA LEU A 143 14.42 -16.77 5.31
C LEU A 143 13.49 -17.93 5.74
N ARG A 144 13.92 -18.78 6.68
CA ARG A 144 13.07 -19.80 7.31
C ARG A 144 11.92 -19.18 8.11
N GLY A 145 12.21 -18.12 8.88
CA GLY A 145 11.18 -17.35 9.59
C GLY A 145 10.17 -16.72 8.63
N VAL A 146 10.65 -16.16 7.52
CA VAL A 146 9.79 -15.60 6.46
C VAL A 146 8.95 -16.71 5.80
N ALA A 147 9.49 -17.89 5.52
CA ALA A 147 8.73 -19.01 4.98
C ALA A 147 7.52 -19.36 5.84
N LEU A 148 7.68 -19.41 7.17
CA LEU A 148 6.59 -19.63 8.13
C LEU A 148 5.61 -18.45 8.15
N ALA A 149 6.14 -17.21 8.10
CA ALA A 149 5.31 -16.00 8.06
C ALA A 149 4.41 -15.96 6.81
N LEU A 150 4.92 -16.37 5.65
CA LEU A 150 4.16 -16.42 4.40
C LEU A 150 2.98 -17.40 4.45
N VAL A 151 3.19 -18.58 5.04
CA VAL A 151 2.10 -19.55 5.27
C VAL A 151 0.99 -18.92 6.11
N GLY A 152 1.36 -18.34 7.26
CA GLY A 152 0.40 -17.67 8.13
C GLY A 152 -0.28 -16.46 7.46
N GLY A 153 0.49 -15.63 6.75
CA GLY A 153 0.00 -14.48 6.02
C GLY A 153 -1.02 -14.84 4.95
N SER A 154 -0.75 -15.89 4.17
CA SER A 154 -1.67 -16.38 3.15
C SER A 154 -3.00 -16.87 3.74
N LEU A 155 -2.96 -17.57 4.88
CA LEU A 155 -4.17 -18.04 5.58
C LEU A 155 -4.97 -16.89 6.19
N THR A 156 -4.31 -15.91 6.83
CA THR A 156 -4.99 -14.72 7.36
C THR A 156 -5.66 -13.90 6.27
N GLN A 157 -5.07 -13.82 5.08
CA GLN A 157 -5.65 -13.13 3.93
C GLN A 157 -6.98 -13.78 3.48
N LEU A 158 -7.06 -15.13 3.46
CA LEU A 158 -8.30 -15.84 3.17
C LEU A 158 -9.40 -15.53 4.21
N PHE A 159 -9.05 -15.58 5.50
CA PHE A 159 -10.01 -15.27 6.57
C PHE A 159 -10.47 -13.82 6.52
N ALA A 160 -9.57 -12.87 6.25
CA ALA A 160 -9.91 -11.47 6.04
C ALA A 160 -10.87 -11.29 4.86
N ALA A 161 -10.60 -11.92 3.71
CA ALA A 161 -11.46 -11.85 2.54
C ALA A 161 -12.88 -12.39 2.82
N ALA A 162 -12.98 -13.50 3.57
CA ALA A 162 -14.27 -14.07 3.97
C ALA A 162 -15.06 -13.15 4.92
N LEU A 163 -14.39 -12.53 5.89
CA LEU A 163 -15.01 -11.59 6.84
C LEU A 163 -15.48 -10.29 6.13
N ILE A 164 -14.66 -9.75 5.24
CA ILE A 164 -14.98 -8.56 4.44
C ILE A 164 -16.18 -8.84 3.52
N ALA A 165 -16.19 -9.99 2.84
CA ALA A 165 -17.28 -10.39 1.94
C ALA A 165 -18.63 -10.47 2.64
N GLN A 166 -18.65 -10.75 3.94
CA GLN A 166 -19.86 -10.80 4.78
C GLN A 166 -20.16 -9.50 5.53
N GLY A 167 -19.43 -8.40 5.24
CA GLY A 167 -19.61 -7.11 5.91
C GLY A 167 -19.20 -7.10 7.38
N ARG A 168 -18.39 -8.09 7.82
CA ARG A 168 -17.92 -8.21 9.21
C ARG A 168 -16.59 -7.48 9.42
N LEU A 169 -16.46 -6.24 8.91
CA LEU A 169 -15.26 -5.42 9.01
C LEU A 169 -14.70 -5.30 10.43
N PRO A 170 -15.52 -4.99 11.48
CA PRO A 170 -14.98 -4.85 12.84
C PRO A 170 -14.28 -6.12 13.35
N VAL A 171 -14.80 -7.28 12.96
CA VAL A 171 -14.24 -8.58 13.35
C VAL A 171 -12.93 -8.85 12.62
N GLY A 172 -12.84 -8.47 11.34
CA GLY A 172 -11.61 -8.54 10.56
C GLY A 172 -10.49 -7.66 11.14
N VAL A 173 -10.84 -6.48 11.64
CA VAL A 173 -9.90 -5.57 12.31
C VAL A 173 -9.31 -6.20 13.57
N LEU A 174 -10.11 -6.88 14.40
CA LEU A 174 -9.59 -7.59 15.59
C LEU A 174 -8.52 -8.61 15.22
N MET A 175 -8.70 -9.35 14.13
CA MET A 175 -7.70 -10.29 13.61
C MET A 175 -6.43 -9.55 13.17
N MET A 176 -6.55 -8.44 12.43
CA MET A 176 -5.40 -7.64 11.99
C MET A 176 -4.63 -7.02 13.16
N LEU A 177 -5.34 -6.54 14.19
CA LEU A 177 -4.72 -6.00 15.40
C LEU A 177 -3.99 -7.08 16.19
N SER A 178 -4.58 -8.28 16.37
CA SER A 178 -3.91 -9.39 17.05
C SER A 178 -2.61 -9.79 16.33
N GLN A 179 -2.63 -9.81 15.00
CA GLN A 179 -1.46 -10.05 14.16
C GLN A 179 -0.38 -8.96 14.37
N SER A 180 -0.76 -7.68 14.30
CA SER A 180 0.19 -6.56 14.40
C SER A 180 0.81 -6.46 15.79
N VAL A 181 -0.01 -6.61 16.84
CA VAL A 181 0.45 -6.62 18.22
C VAL A 181 1.35 -7.83 18.48
N GLY A 182 0.97 -9.00 17.99
CA GLY A 182 1.77 -10.20 18.10
C GLY A 182 3.13 -10.08 17.39
N PHE A 183 3.15 -9.49 16.21
CA PHE A 183 4.39 -9.21 15.49
C PHE A 183 5.28 -8.24 16.26
N LEU A 184 4.76 -7.10 16.72
CA LEU A 184 5.51 -6.13 17.50
C LEU A 184 6.07 -6.77 18.78
N ALA A 185 5.23 -7.41 19.59
CA ALA A 185 5.63 -7.98 20.87
C ALA A 185 6.68 -9.09 20.69
N ALA A 186 6.45 -10.03 19.77
CA ALA A 186 7.41 -11.11 19.52
C ALA A 186 8.73 -10.60 18.95
N SER A 187 8.69 -9.59 18.04
CA SER A 187 9.91 -8.99 17.50
C SER A 187 10.71 -8.29 18.59
N VAL A 188 10.06 -7.48 19.43
CA VAL A 188 10.73 -6.81 20.56
C VAL A 188 11.41 -7.83 21.47
N VAL A 189 10.71 -8.88 21.88
CA VAL A 189 11.27 -9.93 22.75
C VAL A 189 12.42 -10.65 22.08
N LEU A 190 12.25 -11.14 20.85
CA LEU A 190 13.28 -11.95 20.19
C LEU A 190 14.53 -11.12 19.83
N ILE A 191 14.36 -9.85 19.43
CA ILE A 191 15.49 -8.95 19.14
C ILE A 191 16.22 -8.60 20.44
N SER A 192 15.51 -8.34 21.55
CA SER A 192 16.14 -8.05 22.85
C SER A 192 16.92 -9.26 23.42
N LEU A 193 16.53 -10.48 23.02
CA LEU A 193 17.28 -11.70 23.31
C LEU A 193 18.48 -11.95 22.37
N GLY A 194 18.78 -11.01 21.47
CA GLY A 194 19.94 -11.07 20.58
C GLY A 194 19.68 -11.81 19.25
N ALA A 195 18.45 -12.18 18.93
CA ALA A 195 18.15 -12.91 17.69
C ALA A 195 18.19 -12.05 16.40
N GLY A 196 18.39 -10.72 16.50
CA GLY A 196 18.59 -9.83 15.35
C GLY A 196 17.55 -9.99 14.24
N ALA A 197 18.01 -10.05 12.98
CA ALA A 197 17.15 -10.25 11.80
C ALA A 197 16.28 -11.51 11.86
N THR A 198 16.81 -12.59 12.44
CA THR A 198 16.08 -13.84 12.70
C THR A 198 14.90 -13.58 13.65
N GLY A 199 15.13 -12.81 14.72
CA GLY A 199 14.09 -12.42 15.66
C GLY A 199 12.96 -11.61 15.02
N ALA A 200 13.27 -10.70 14.11
CA ALA A 200 12.27 -9.95 13.33
C ALA A 200 11.44 -10.90 12.43
N ALA A 201 12.09 -11.83 11.73
CA ALA A 201 11.41 -12.77 10.83
C ALA A 201 10.49 -13.74 11.59
N PHE A 202 10.94 -14.32 12.70
CA PHE A 202 10.12 -15.19 13.55
C PHE A 202 9.07 -14.39 14.33
N GLY A 203 9.35 -13.15 14.73
CA GLY A 203 8.36 -12.24 15.28
C GLY A 203 7.20 -12.02 14.32
N ARG A 204 7.50 -11.82 13.03
CA ARG A 204 6.50 -11.72 11.96
C ARG A 204 5.70 -13.03 11.81
N ALA A 205 6.37 -14.19 11.84
CA ALA A 205 5.71 -15.48 11.80
C ALA A 205 4.76 -15.68 12.99
N THR A 206 5.17 -15.30 14.20
CA THR A 206 4.35 -15.33 15.41
C THR A 206 3.12 -14.42 15.28
N GLY A 207 3.29 -13.20 14.75
CA GLY A 207 2.18 -12.31 14.49
C GLY A 207 1.15 -12.92 13.54
N TYR A 208 1.59 -13.50 12.43
CA TYR A 208 0.69 -14.20 11.51
C TYR A 208 0.05 -15.44 12.13
N ALA A 209 0.77 -16.19 12.95
CA ALA A 209 0.21 -17.35 13.67
C ALA A 209 -0.94 -16.91 14.59
N LEU A 210 -0.78 -15.82 15.34
CA LEU A 210 -1.87 -15.24 16.15
C LEU A 210 -3.03 -14.76 15.26
N GLY A 211 -2.77 -14.15 14.11
CA GLY A 211 -3.77 -13.81 13.12
C GLY A 211 -4.56 -15.02 12.61
N VAL A 212 -3.85 -16.14 12.31
CA VAL A 212 -4.48 -17.41 11.89
C VAL A 212 -5.36 -17.97 13.01
N VAL A 213 -4.87 -18.02 14.24
CA VAL A 213 -5.64 -18.54 15.38
C VAL A 213 -6.89 -17.68 15.62
N THR A 214 -6.72 -16.35 15.67
CA THR A 214 -7.85 -15.42 15.86
C THR A 214 -8.84 -15.55 14.69
N GLY A 215 -8.36 -15.55 13.45
CA GLY A 215 -9.18 -15.71 12.25
C GLY A 215 -9.96 -17.03 12.24
N ALA A 216 -9.29 -18.14 12.55
CA ALA A 216 -9.92 -19.46 12.64
C ALA A 216 -11.02 -19.51 13.72
N VAL A 217 -10.77 -18.94 14.90
CA VAL A 217 -11.78 -18.85 15.98
C VAL A 217 -13.00 -18.02 15.51
N LEU A 218 -12.76 -16.90 14.86
CA LEU A 218 -13.82 -16.02 14.35
C LEU A 218 -14.62 -16.70 13.24
N ILE A 219 -13.97 -17.35 12.29
CA ILE A 219 -14.61 -18.13 11.22
C ILE A 219 -15.44 -19.27 11.80
N ALA A 220 -14.89 -20.03 12.75
CA ALA A 220 -15.59 -21.13 13.39
C ALA A 220 -16.84 -20.67 14.19
N ARG A 221 -16.77 -19.51 14.85
CA ARG A 221 -17.90 -18.93 15.58
C ARG A 221 -19.00 -18.40 14.64
N LEU A 222 -18.63 -17.80 13.50
CA LEU A 222 -19.58 -17.19 12.59
C LEU A 222 -20.22 -18.17 11.61
N PHE A 223 -19.42 -19.11 11.08
CA PHE A 223 -19.84 -20.04 10.01
C PHE A 223 -19.83 -21.52 10.42
N GLY A 224 -19.43 -21.82 11.66
CA GLY A 224 -19.34 -23.18 12.18
C GLY A 224 -17.98 -23.81 11.94
N ARG A 225 -17.69 -24.87 12.72
CA ARG A 225 -16.41 -25.62 12.60
C ARG A 225 -16.23 -26.30 11.24
N SER A 226 -17.34 -26.56 10.51
CA SER A 226 -17.31 -27.12 9.16
C SER A 226 -16.56 -26.24 8.14
N ALA A 227 -16.51 -24.93 8.38
CA ALA A 227 -15.75 -24.00 7.55
C ALA A 227 -14.23 -24.22 7.60
N LEU A 228 -13.74 -24.83 8.69
CA LEU A 228 -12.32 -25.19 8.86
C LEU A 228 -12.04 -26.67 8.56
N ALA A 229 -13.04 -27.44 8.18
CA ALA A 229 -12.92 -28.89 7.95
C ALA A 229 -12.40 -29.18 6.53
N ILE A 230 -11.09 -29.30 6.38
CA ILE A 230 -10.40 -29.53 5.10
C ILE A 230 -10.90 -30.81 4.38
N ARG A 231 -11.41 -31.80 5.12
CA ARG A 231 -11.86 -33.11 4.57
C ARG A 231 -13.26 -33.07 3.94
N THR A 232 -14.06 -32.04 4.14
CA THR A 232 -15.45 -31.93 3.68
C THR A 232 -15.61 -31.10 2.42
N ALA A 233 -14.54 -30.90 1.65
CA ALA A 233 -14.54 -30.13 0.42
C ALA A 233 -15.61 -30.61 -0.58
N ARG A 234 -16.43 -29.69 -1.08
CA ARG A 234 -17.62 -29.99 -1.92
C ARG A 234 -17.46 -29.70 -3.40
N GLY A 235 -16.22 -29.59 -3.90
CA GLY A 235 -15.97 -29.47 -5.34
C GLY A 235 -15.91 -28.05 -5.90
N ASN A 236 -15.96 -26.99 -5.07
CA ASN A 236 -15.82 -25.60 -5.54
C ASN A 236 -14.36 -25.22 -5.88
N THR A 237 -13.40 -26.10 -5.58
CA THR A 237 -11.95 -25.86 -5.77
C THR A 237 -11.62 -25.48 -7.22
N ARG A 238 -12.23 -26.16 -8.21
CA ARG A 238 -11.99 -25.88 -9.65
C ARG A 238 -12.49 -24.50 -10.04
N GLN A 239 -13.64 -24.08 -9.52
CA GLN A 239 -14.23 -22.77 -9.78
C GLN A 239 -13.38 -21.64 -9.18
N ILE A 240 -12.91 -21.83 -7.94
CA ILE A 240 -12.00 -20.90 -7.26
C ILE A 240 -10.69 -20.78 -8.04
N ALA A 241 -10.05 -21.89 -8.40
CA ALA A 241 -8.76 -21.90 -9.09
C ALA A 241 -8.85 -21.30 -10.51
N ALA A 242 -9.92 -21.56 -11.24
CA ALA A 242 -10.10 -21.01 -12.58
C ALA A 242 -10.25 -19.48 -12.59
N TYR A 243 -10.93 -18.91 -11.59
CA TYR A 243 -11.07 -17.46 -11.47
C TYR A 243 -9.78 -16.82 -10.92
N ALA A 244 -9.10 -17.49 -9.99
CA ALA A 244 -7.88 -17.03 -9.35
C ALA A 244 -6.73 -16.84 -10.35
N GLY A 245 -6.55 -17.76 -11.30
CA GLY A 245 -5.45 -17.71 -12.28
C GLY A 245 -5.45 -16.45 -13.15
N ALA A 246 -6.64 -15.91 -13.47
CA ALA A 246 -6.74 -14.67 -14.25
C ALA A 246 -6.29 -13.42 -13.46
N LEU A 247 -6.49 -13.42 -12.12
CA LEU A 247 -6.09 -12.31 -11.25
C LEU A 247 -4.59 -12.35 -10.93
N ALA A 248 -4.02 -13.54 -10.83
CA ALA A 248 -2.64 -13.76 -10.41
C ALA A 248 -1.59 -13.04 -11.29
N LEU A 249 -1.82 -13.01 -12.60
CA LEU A 249 -0.89 -12.40 -13.56
C LEU A 249 -0.75 -10.89 -13.37
N VAL A 250 -1.86 -10.21 -13.06
CA VAL A 250 -1.87 -8.75 -12.87
C VAL A 250 -1.24 -8.38 -11.53
N GLU A 251 -1.61 -9.07 -10.46
CA GLU A 251 -1.06 -8.85 -9.12
C GLU A 251 0.43 -9.21 -9.06
N GLY A 252 0.84 -10.25 -9.82
CA GLY A 252 2.21 -10.70 -9.88
C GLY A 252 3.19 -9.71 -10.45
N ALA A 253 2.81 -9.03 -11.51
CA ALA A 253 3.65 -8.02 -12.13
C ALA A 253 3.95 -6.85 -11.16
N TYR A 254 2.96 -6.42 -10.38
CA TYR A 254 3.15 -5.37 -9.37
C TYR A 254 4.05 -5.82 -8.22
N LEU A 255 3.82 -7.03 -7.69
CA LEU A 255 4.62 -7.55 -6.59
C LEU A 255 6.09 -7.73 -7.00
N PHE A 256 6.33 -8.19 -8.23
CA PHE A 256 7.68 -8.31 -8.77
C PHE A 256 8.36 -6.95 -8.89
N PHE A 257 7.64 -5.94 -9.39
CA PHE A 257 8.15 -4.57 -9.49
C PHE A 257 8.58 -4.02 -8.12
N ASP A 258 7.75 -4.18 -7.10
CA ASP A 258 8.03 -3.67 -5.74
C ASP A 258 9.25 -4.33 -5.06
N GLN A 259 9.62 -5.54 -5.47
CA GLN A 259 10.73 -6.28 -4.85
C GLN A 259 12.02 -6.27 -5.67
N LEU A 260 11.95 -5.84 -6.92
CA LEU A 260 13.04 -5.95 -7.90
C LEU A 260 14.31 -5.27 -7.40
N ASP A 261 14.20 -4.03 -6.93
CA ASP A 261 15.34 -3.24 -6.44
C ASP A 261 16.06 -3.95 -5.29
N ALA A 262 15.33 -4.44 -4.30
CA ALA A 262 15.90 -5.13 -3.15
C ALA A 262 16.62 -6.42 -3.53
N LEU A 263 16.04 -7.19 -4.46
CA LEU A 263 16.63 -8.43 -4.95
C LEU A 263 17.93 -8.18 -5.73
N LEU A 264 17.94 -7.17 -6.61
CA LEU A 264 19.12 -6.82 -7.41
C LEU A 264 20.22 -6.17 -6.56
N ILE A 265 19.86 -5.30 -5.61
CA ILE A 265 20.80 -4.73 -4.64
C ILE A 265 21.44 -5.85 -3.82
N GLY A 266 20.64 -6.80 -3.33
CA GLY A 266 21.17 -7.95 -2.59
C GLY A 266 22.04 -8.87 -3.44
N ALA A 267 21.74 -9.01 -4.73
CA ALA A 267 22.53 -9.85 -5.65
C ALA A 267 23.84 -9.21 -6.11
N TYR A 268 23.86 -7.88 -6.29
CA TYR A 268 25.05 -7.17 -6.80
C TYR A 268 25.91 -6.52 -5.72
N LEU A 269 25.33 -6.19 -4.57
CA LEU A 269 26.00 -5.49 -3.48
C LEU A 269 25.98 -6.32 -2.20
N THR A 270 25.58 -5.73 -1.08
CA THR A 270 25.55 -6.37 0.24
C THR A 270 24.19 -6.25 0.89
N GLU A 271 23.91 -7.07 1.90
CA GLU A 271 22.72 -6.94 2.72
C GLU A 271 22.65 -5.61 3.46
N THR A 272 23.79 -5.01 3.83
CA THR A 272 23.84 -3.66 4.38
C THR A 272 23.29 -2.64 3.37
N SER A 273 23.69 -2.79 2.10
CA SER A 273 23.18 -1.97 1.00
C SER A 273 21.66 -2.10 0.83
N VAL A 274 21.13 -3.32 0.97
CA VAL A 274 19.68 -3.55 0.98
C VAL A 274 19.02 -2.80 2.15
N GLY A 275 19.61 -2.83 3.34
CA GLY A 275 19.09 -2.11 4.52
C GLY A 275 19.09 -0.61 4.32
N LEU A 276 20.18 -0.04 3.80
CA LEU A 276 20.31 1.39 3.50
C LEU A 276 19.34 1.86 2.40
N PHE A 277 18.93 0.97 1.51
CA PHE A 277 17.90 1.24 0.49
C PHE A 277 16.47 1.08 1.02
N GLN A 278 16.21 -0.03 1.72
CA GLN A 278 14.86 -0.39 2.15
C GLN A 278 14.34 0.45 3.32
N ALA A 279 15.22 0.99 4.18
CA ALA A 279 14.80 1.82 5.29
C ALA A 279 14.15 3.15 4.82
N PRO A 280 14.78 3.95 3.94
CA PRO A 280 14.12 5.14 3.39
C PRO A 280 12.95 4.80 2.45
N PHE A 281 12.99 3.69 1.71
CA PHE A 281 11.83 3.24 0.93
C PHE A 281 10.61 2.99 1.82
N GLY A 282 10.79 2.32 2.97
CA GLY A 282 9.75 2.13 3.96
C GLY A 282 9.10 3.43 4.45
N LEU A 283 9.89 4.51 4.63
CA LEU A 283 9.35 5.84 4.97
C LEU A 283 8.44 6.39 3.86
N THR A 284 8.82 6.20 2.59
CA THR A 284 8.03 6.71 1.46
C THR A 284 6.68 6.01 1.34
N VAL A 285 6.59 4.71 1.67
CA VAL A 285 5.34 3.95 1.65
C VAL A 285 4.29 4.59 2.57
N PHE A 286 4.68 5.05 3.75
CA PHE A 286 3.74 5.70 4.68
C PHE A 286 3.21 7.03 4.13
N MET A 287 4.01 7.74 3.34
CA MET A 287 3.60 9.00 2.72
C MET A 287 2.49 8.80 1.68
N HIS A 288 2.30 7.58 1.13
CA HIS A 288 1.26 7.29 0.14
C HIS A 288 -0.12 6.98 0.73
N TYR A 289 -0.27 6.76 2.04
CA TYR A 289 -1.58 6.46 2.64
C TYR A 289 -2.67 7.51 2.33
N PRO A 290 -2.40 8.83 2.41
CA PRO A 290 -3.42 9.83 2.06
C PRO A 290 -3.87 9.74 0.60
N ALA A 291 -2.94 9.47 -0.33
CA ALA A 291 -3.29 9.29 -1.74
C ALA A 291 -4.17 8.04 -1.96
N GLY A 292 -3.90 6.95 -1.23
CA GLY A 292 -4.72 5.75 -1.24
C GLY A 292 -6.16 6.01 -0.80
N ILE A 293 -6.38 6.82 0.24
CA ILE A 293 -7.72 7.23 0.70
C ILE A 293 -8.45 8.02 -0.40
N VAL A 294 -7.77 8.96 -1.04
CA VAL A 294 -8.33 9.71 -2.18
C VAL A 294 -8.68 8.76 -3.33
N ALA A 295 -7.80 7.83 -3.64
CA ALA A 295 -7.99 6.86 -4.72
C ALA A 295 -9.22 5.98 -4.49
N THR A 296 -9.37 5.38 -3.31
CA THR A 296 -10.51 4.51 -2.99
C THR A 296 -11.85 5.23 -3.01
N THR A 297 -11.85 6.53 -2.74
CA THR A 297 -13.05 7.37 -2.73
C THR A 297 -13.44 7.87 -4.13
N ILE A 298 -12.46 8.30 -4.93
CA ILE A 298 -12.69 9.02 -6.18
C ILE A 298 -12.66 8.09 -7.40
N ALA A 299 -11.77 7.08 -7.43
CA ALA A 299 -11.63 6.21 -8.59
C ALA A 299 -12.94 5.48 -8.99
N PRO A 300 -13.75 4.92 -8.06
CA PRO A 300 -15.03 4.30 -8.44
C PRO A 300 -16.05 5.29 -9.05
N ARG A 301 -16.01 6.57 -8.64
CA ARG A 301 -16.95 7.59 -9.14
C ARG A 301 -16.72 7.90 -10.62
N VAL A 302 -15.49 7.75 -11.11
CA VAL A 302 -15.16 7.99 -12.52
C VAL A 302 -15.90 7.03 -13.46
N ALA A 303 -16.29 5.84 -13.00
CA ALA A 303 -17.09 4.90 -13.78
C ALA A 303 -18.42 5.49 -14.26
N ARG A 304 -19.00 6.45 -13.50
CA ARG A 304 -20.25 7.13 -13.80
C ARG A 304 -20.08 8.40 -14.65
N HIS A 305 -18.94 8.54 -15.32
CA HIS A 305 -18.62 9.76 -16.10
C HIS A 305 -19.65 10.07 -17.19
N LEU A 306 -20.32 9.06 -17.76
CA LEU A 306 -21.37 9.23 -18.76
C LEU A 306 -22.69 9.74 -18.15
N GLU A 307 -22.90 9.53 -16.85
CA GLU A 307 -24.15 9.89 -16.15
C GLU A 307 -24.06 11.31 -15.54
N SER A 308 -22.86 11.73 -15.13
CA SER A 308 -22.67 12.98 -14.39
C SER A 308 -21.33 13.65 -14.70
N GLY A 309 -21.37 14.78 -15.38
CA GLY A 309 -20.17 15.64 -15.60
C GLY A 309 -19.56 16.19 -14.31
N SER A 310 -20.26 16.10 -13.16
CA SER A 310 -19.74 16.50 -11.85
C SER A 310 -18.62 15.55 -11.36
N ASP A 311 -18.71 14.27 -11.67
CA ASP A 311 -17.72 13.27 -11.27
C ASP A 311 -16.39 13.44 -12.03
N VAL A 312 -16.44 13.86 -13.30
CA VAL A 312 -15.23 14.23 -14.07
C VAL A 312 -14.51 15.42 -13.44
N ARG A 313 -15.26 16.45 -13.05
CA ARG A 313 -14.69 17.63 -12.37
C ARG A 313 -14.07 17.25 -11.02
N SER A 314 -14.71 16.38 -10.27
CA SER A 314 -14.21 15.87 -9.00
C SER A 314 -12.92 15.06 -9.17
N PHE A 315 -12.84 14.20 -10.18
CA PHE A 315 -11.65 13.44 -10.51
C PHE A 315 -10.47 14.35 -10.88
N ARG A 316 -10.67 15.28 -11.83
CA ARG A 316 -9.64 16.26 -12.22
C ARG A 316 -9.17 17.10 -11.03
N ARG A 317 -10.09 17.51 -10.16
CA ARG A 317 -9.78 18.26 -8.94
C ARG A 317 -8.96 17.42 -7.96
N ALA A 318 -9.26 16.14 -7.82
CA ALA A 318 -8.49 15.22 -6.99
C ALA A 318 -7.06 15.02 -7.52
N VAL A 319 -6.87 14.82 -8.82
CA VAL A 319 -5.54 14.77 -9.45
C VAL A 319 -4.76 16.06 -9.17
N ARG A 320 -5.39 17.24 -9.34
CA ARG A 320 -4.77 18.54 -9.02
C ARG A 320 -4.35 18.64 -7.57
N TYR A 321 -5.20 18.24 -6.63
CA TYR A 321 -4.87 18.28 -5.19
C TYR A 321 -3.77 17.29 -4.81
N LEU A 322 -3.68 16.15 -5.47
CA LEU A 322 -2.53 15.24 -5.29
C LEU A 322 -1.24 15.88 -5.80
N ILE A 323 -1.25 16.53 -6.98
CA ILE A 323 -0.09 17.28 -7.51
C ILE A 323 0.36 18.36 -6.51
N VAL A 324 -0.56 19.18 -6.03
CA VAL A 324 -0.26 20.26 -5.10
C VAL A 324 0.17 19.73 -3.73
N GLY A 325 -0.55 18.73 -3.18
CA GLY A 325 -0.27 18.18 -1.86
C GLY A 325 1.06 17.45 -1.79
N TYR A 326 1.38 16.63 -2.79
CA TYR A 326 2.65 15.88 -2.83
C TYR A 326 3.83 16.71 -3.35
N GLY A 327 3.57 17.78 -4.09
CA GLY A 327 4.59 18.79 -4.42
C GLY A 327 5.21 19.45 -3.17
N LEU A 328 4.43 19.56 -2.08
CA LEU A 328 4.90 20.04 -0.78
C LEU A 328 6.00 19.14 -0.19
N LEU A 329 5.97 17.83 -0.47
CA LEU A 329 6.94 16.87 0.09
C LEU A 329 8.27 16.85 -0.65
N LEU A 330 8.33 17.35 -1.91
CA LEU A 330 9.56 17.32 -2.72
C LEU A 330 10.72 18.07 -2.04
N ALA A 331 10.48 19.29 -1.59
CA ALA A 331 11.54 20.12 -1.03
C ALA A 331 12.13 19.53 0.27
N PRO A 332 11.35 19.10 1.28
CA PRO A 332 11.90 18.45 2.47
C PRO A 332 12.67 17.17 2.16
N LEU A 333 12.15 16.32 1.27
CA LEU A 333 12.81 15.07 0.90
C LEU A 333 14.12 15.29 0.15
N ILE A 334 14.27 16.40 -0.58
CA ILE A 334 15.50 16.73 -1.28
C ILE A 334 16.49 17.46 -0.36
N VAL A 335 16.04 18.49 0.36
CA VAL A 335 16.94 19.39 1.11
C VAL A 335 17.25 18.85 2.50
N TRP A 336 16.24 18.34 3.19
CA TRP A 336 16.38 17.84 4.56
C TRP A 336 16.41 16.31 4.65
N ALA A 337 16.78 15.63 3.56
CA ALA A 337 16.91 14.16 3.56
C ALA A 337 17.85 13.65 4.66
N GLY A 338 19.02 14.29 4.84
CA GLY A 338 19.98 13.94 5.91
C GLY A 338 19.33 14.05 7.28
N PRO A 339 18.91 15.26 7.73
CA PRO A 339 18.22 15.44 9.00
C PRO A 339 17.01 14.53 9.22
N ILE A 340 16.22 14.24 8.17
CA ILE A 340 15.07 13.32 8.26
C ILE A 340 15.55 11.89 8.53
N VAL A 341 16.58 11.44 7.84
CA VAL A 341 17.17 10.11 8.02
C VAL A 341 17.75 9.98 9.42
N ASP A 342 18.55 10.94 9.87
CA ASP A 342 19.15 10.92 11.20
C ASP A 342 18.09 10.91 12.32
N LEU A 343 17.02 11.71 12.14
CA LEU A 343 15.93 11.79 13.11
C LEU A 343 15.10 10.51 13.16
N LEU A 344 14.76 9.92 12.01
CA LEU A 344 13.81 8.79 11.93
C LEU A 344 14.50 7.43 11.95
N LEU A 345 15.61 7.29 11.21
CA LEU A 345 16.31 6.00 11.04
C LEU A 345 17.51 5.88 11.99
N GLY A 346 18.20 6.99 12.27
CA GLY A 346 19.37 7.05 13.12
C GLY A 346 20.68 7.26 12.33
N PRO A 347 21.79 7.54 13.05
CA PRO A 347 23.05 7.96 12.42
C PRO A 347 23.71 6.87 11.55
N ASP A 348 23.45 5.60 11.85
CA ASP A 348 24.00 4.47 11.06
C ASP A 348 23.45 4.42 9.62
N TYR A 349 22.37 5.16 9.34
CA TYR A 349 21.71 5.23 8.03
C TYR A 349 22.09 6.46 7.21
N GLY A 350 23.20 7.16 7.50
CA GLY A 350 23.56 8.40 6.83
C GLY A 350 23.59 8.31 5.29
N GLU A 351 24.06 7.20 4.72
CA GLU A 351 24.06 6.96 3.27
C GLU A 351 22.64 6.87 2.67
N SER A 352 21.64 6.47 3.47
CA SER A 352 20.24 6.41 3.07
C SER A 352 19.67 7.79 2.71
N ALA A 353 20.31 8.88 3.13
CA ALA A 353 19.89 10.24 2.78
C ALA A 353 19.92 10.48 1.26
N ASN A 354 20.90 9.91 0.55
CA ASN A 354 20.98 10.03 -0.91
C ASN A 354 19.88 9.22 -1.59
N VAL A 355 19.54 8.06 -1.04
CA VAL A 355 18.42 7.23 -1.52
C VAL A 355 17.09 7.95 -1.30
N LEU A 356 16.89 8.56 -0.12
CA LEU A 356 15.67 9.33 0.19
C LEU A 356 15.52 10.55 -0.73
N ARG A 357 16.63 11.25 -1.06
CA ARG A 357 16.62 12.32 -2.06
C ARG A 357 16.20 11.83 -3.42
N ALA A 358 16.76 10.71 -3.85
CA ALA A 358 16.41 10.08 -5.12
C ALA A 358 14.94 9.64 -5.17
N PHE A 359 14.36 9.18 -4.06
CA PHE A 359 12.93 8.83 -3.98
C PHE A 359 11.96 10.02 -3.92
N ALA A 360 12.42 11.27 -3.91
CA ALA A 360 11.50 12.40 -3.90
C ALA A 360 10.55 12.42 -5.12
N PRO A 361 11.00 12.22 -6.37
CA PRO A 361 10.11 12.09 -7.52
C PRO A 361 9.16 10.89 -7.41
N TYR A 362 9.64 9.74 -6.89
CA TYR A 362 8.81 8.57 -6.62
C TYR A 362 7.62 8.90 -5.72
N VAL A 363 7.87 9.57 -4.59
CA VAL A 363 6.81 9.95 -3.64
C VAL A 363 5.74 10.80 -4.32
N PHE A 364 6.15 11.71 -5.17
CA PHE A 364 5.24 12.57 -5.93
C PHE A 364 4.46 11.79 -7.01
N LEU A 365 5.17 11.03 -7.84
CA LEU A 365 4.57 10.32 -8.97
C LEU A 365 3.66 9.18 -8.51
N ALA A 366 4.10 8.38 -7.53
CA ALA A 366 3.32 7.26 -7.01
C ALA A 366 2.00 7.71 -6.37
N ALA A 367 1.99 8.87 -5.71
CA ALA A 367 0.75 9.43 -5.15
C ALA A 367 -0.28 9.78 -6.23
N VAL A 368 0.15 10.37 -7.35
CA VAL A 368 -0.73 10.64 -8.50
C VAL A 368 -1.14 9.32 -9.16
N GLY A 369 -0.19 8.39 -9.32
CA GLY A 369 -0.42 7.06 -9.86
C GLY A 369 -1.43 6.23 -9.07
N ALA A 370 -1.45 6.37 -7.75
CA ALA A 370 -2.39 5.69 -6.85
C ALA A 370 -3.86 5.95 -7.21
N LEU A 371 -4.19 7.15 -7.71
CA LEU A 371 -5.53 7.48 -8.18
C LEU A 371 -5.75 7.04 -9.64
N LEU A 372 -4.78 7.28 -10.52
CA LEU A 372 -4.92 7.06 -11.96
C LEU A 372 -5.02 5.58 -12.34
N SER A 373 -4.24 4.74 -11.67
CA SER A 373 -4.17 3.30 -11.93
C SER A 373 -5.51 2.59 -11.69
N PRO A 374 -6.16 2.68 -10.52
CA PRO A 374 -7.50 2.12 -10.34
C PRO A 374 -8.57 2.84 -11.16
N ALA A 375 -8.47 4.16 -11.38
CA ALA A 375 -9.42 4.89 -12.23
C ALA A 375 -9.45 4.31 -13.66
N ALA A 376 -8.29 4.01 -14.26
CA ALA A 376 -8.24 3.36 -15.57
C ALA A 376 -8.91 1.97 -15.59
N ASN A 377 -8.90 1.22 -14.48
CA ASN A 377 -9.66 -0.03 -14.35
C ASN A 377 -11.17 0.23 -14.35
N TYR A 378 -11.63 1.17 -13.55
CA TYR A 378 -13.05 1.55 -13.49
C TYR A 378 -13.58 2.12 -14.80
N LEU A 379 -12.70 2.70 -15.63
CA LEU A 379 -12.99 3.15 -16.99
C LEU A 379 -12.96 2.03 -18.04
N GLY A 380 -12.78 0.76 -17.63
CA GLY A 380 -12.74 -0.39 -18.53
C GLY A 380 -11.46 -0.49 -19.38
N GLN A 381 -10.40 0.26 -19.04
CA GLN A 381 -9.16 0.32 -19.82
C GLN A 381 -8.06 -0.64 -19.30
N ALA A 382 -8.41 -1.68 -18.56
CA ALA A 382 -7.45 -2.62 -17.97
C ALA A 382 -6.46 -3.21 -18.99
N ARG A 383 -6.93 -3.52 -20.23
CA ARG A 383 -6.05 -4.03 -21.29
C ARG A 383 -4.98 -3.05 -21.75
N LYS A 384 -5.25 -1.75 -21.75
CA LYS A 384 -4.28 -0.71 -22.15
C LYS A 384 -3.23 -0.45 -21.09
N ARG A 385 -3.50 -0.83 -19.84
CA ARG A 385 -2.56 -0.69 -18.71
C ARG A 385 -1.44 -1.72 -18.75
N LEU A 386 -1.72 -2.93 -19.24
CA LEU A 386 -0.74 -4.02 -19.24
C LEU A 386 0.57 -3.66 -19.97
N PRO A 387 0.58 -3.16 -21.21
CA PRO A 387 1.83 -2.78 -21.88
C PRO A 387 2.56 -1.63 -21.14
N VAL A 388 1.84 -0.70 -20.52
CA VAL A 388 2.44 0.39 -19.74
C VAL A 388 3.11 -0.15 -18.47
N ALA A 389 2.47 -1.10 -17.77
CA ALA A 389 3.04 -1.73 -16.60
C ALA A 389 4.28 -2.57 -16.95
N LEU A 390 4.23 -3.34 -18.04
CA LEU A 390 5.38 -4.11 -18.52
C LEU A 390 6.55 -3.20 -18.95
N ALA A 391 6.26 -2.09 -19.60
CA ALA A 391 7.29 -1.11 -19.95
C ALA A 391 7.93 -0.49 -18.70
N ALA A 392 7.15 -0.16 -17.68
CA ALA A 392 7.68 0.34 -16.41
C ALA A 392 8.60 -0.68 -15.72
N VAL A 393 8.18 -1.95 -15.64
CA VAL A 393 9.02 -3.04 -15.11
C VAL A 393 10.30 -3.20 -15.93
N ALA A 394 10.20 -3.18 -17.25
CA ALA A 394 11.38 -3.31 -18.12
C ALA A 394 12.36 -2.14 -17.96
N ILE A 395 11.87 -0.90 -17.84
CA ILE A 395 12.70 0.29 -17.60
C ILE A 395 13.43 0.15 -16.27
N ASN A 396 12.70 -0.15 -15.19
CA ASN A 396 13.30 -0.34 -13.87
C ASN A 396 14.37 -1.44 -13.92
N LEU A 397 14.03 -2.63 -14.42
CA LEU A 397 14.96 -3.76 -14.53
C LEU A 397 16.23 -3.38 -15.31
N VAL A 398 16.10 -2.72 -16.46
CA VAL A 398 17.26 -2.34 -17.31
C VAL A 398 18.14 -1.33 -16.59
N VAL A 399 17.52 -0.32 -15.95
CA VAL A 399 18.28 0.68 -15.19
C VAL A 399 19.01 0.03 -14.01
N ASP A 400 18.35 -0.82 -13.26
CA ASP A 400 18.92 -1.48 -12.09
C ASP A 400 20.08 -2.41 -12.46
N VAL A 401 19.87 -3.28 -13.44
CA VAL A 401 20.94 -4.22 -13.90
C VAL A 401 22.17 -3.47 -14.41
N ILE A 402 21.99 -2.33 -15.07
CA ILE A 402 23.10 -1.56 -15.63
C ILE A 402 23.78 -0.67 -14.58
N PHE A 403 22.98 -0.02 -13.70
CA PHE A 403 23.50 1.06 -12.88
C PHE A 403 23.72 0.68 -11.41
N ILE A 404 23.01 -0.31 -10.82
CA ILE A 404 23.31 -0.75 -9.45
C ILE A 404 24.80 -1.14 -9.28
N PRO A 405 25.41 -1.94 -10.20
CA PRO A 405 26.83 -2.28 -10.06
C PRO A 405 27.78 -1.08 -10.21
N ARG A 406 27.33 0.05 -10.79
CA ARG A 406 28.17 1.22 -11.11
C ARG A 406 28.07 2.35 -10.11
N ILE A 407 26.85 2.69 -9.69
CA ILE A 407 26.57 3.85 -8.84
C ILE A 407 25.90 3.46 -7.51
N GLY A 408 25.80 2.16 -7.23
CA GLY A 408 25.31 1.65 -5.96
C GLY A 408 23.78 1.77 -5.79
N ILE A 409 23.35 1.83 -4.52
CA ILE A 409 21.94 1.76 -4.10
C ILE A 409 21.03 2.87 -4.65
N VAL A 410 21.59 4.03 -4.99
CA VAL A 410 20.84 5.15 -5.55
C VAL A 410 20.25 4.81 -6.92
N ALA A 411 20.88 3.89 -7.66
CA ALA A 411 20.39 3.43 -8.96
C ALA A 411 18.98 2.84 -8.90
N GLY A 412 18.67 2.02 -7.87
CA GLY A 412 17.35 1.45 -7.69
C GLY A 412 16.25 2.53 -7.55
N ALA A 413 16.53 3.60 -6.78
CA ALA A 413 15.60 4.72 -6.70
C ALA A 413 15.42 5.43 -8.05
N ILE A 414 16.49 5.64 -8.80
CA ILE A 414 16.45 6.26 -10.15
C ILE A 414 15.67 5.36 -11.12
N GLY A 415 15.87 4.04 -11.08
CA GLY A 415 15.14 3.08 -11.91
C GLY A 415 13.65 3.14 -11.68
N THR A 416 13.24 3.12 -10.41
CA THR A 416 11.85 3.27 -9.98
C THR A 416 11.26 4.63 -10.42
N ASP A 417 12.00 5.73 -10.28
CA ASP A 417 11.57 7.06 -10.73
C ASP A 417 11.33 7.12 -12.24
N LEU A 418 12.25 6.60 -13.03
CA LEU A 418 12.14 6.58 -14.51
C LEU A 418 10.97 5.71 -14.97
N ALA A 419 10.76 4.56 -14.32
CA ALA A 419 9.62 3.71 -14.57
C ALA A 419 8.29 4.46 -14.32
N LEU A 420 8.18 5.15 -13.19
CA LEU A 420 6.98 5.93 -12.86
C LEU A 420 6.82 7.20 -13.70
N ALA A 421 7.91 7.82 -14.15
CA ALA A 421 7.88 8.95 -15.08
C ALA A 421 7.27 8.57 -16.44
N VAL A 422 7.29 7.30 -16.82
CA VAL A 422 6.56 6.78 -17.98
C VAL A 422 5.16 6.30 -17.59
N TYR A 423 5.05 5.57 -16.48
CA TYR A 423 3.81 4.94 -16.03
C TYR A 423 2.69 5.95 -15.73
N VAL A 424 3.00 7.01 -14.97
CA VAL A 424 2.00 7.97 -14.48
C VAL A 424 1.44 8.84 -15.61
N PRO A 425 2.25 9.46 -16.49
CA PRO A 425 1.72 10.21 -17.63
C PRO A 425 0.93 9.34 -18.61
N ALA A 426 1.35 8.08 -18.84
CA ALA A 426 0.60 7.15 -19.68
C ALA A 426 -0.79 6.85 -19.13
N HIS A 427 -0.91 6.59 -17.80
CA HIS A 427 -2.21 6.40 -17.16
C HIS A 427 -3.07 7.67 -17.18
N LEU A 428 -2.46 8.82 -16.94
CA LEU A 428 -3.15 10.11 -17.06
C LEU A 428 -3.72 10.32 -18.47
N TRP A 429 -2.92 10.01 -19.50
CA TRP A 429 -3.35 10.09 -20.88
C TRP A 429 -4.49 9.11 -21.21
N ILE A 430 -4.41 7.85 -20.73
CA ILE A 430 -5.47 6.85 -20.87
C ILE A 430 -6.78 7.37 -20.26
N CYS A 431 -6.75 7.87 -19.04
CA CYS A 431 -7.91 8.43 -18.36
C CYS A 431 -8.47 9.64 -19.09
N ALA A 432 -7.61 10.60 -19.49
CA ALA A 432 -8.01 11.82 -20.16
C ALA A 432 -8.68 11.57 -21.50
N ARG A 433 -8.23 10.54 -22.25
CA ARG A 433 -8.83 10.14 -23.53
C ARG A 433 -10.24 9.55 -23.39
N VAL A 434 -10.53 8.90 -22.28
CA VAL A 434 -11.85 8.25 -22.05
C VAL A 434 -12.85 9.26 -21.48
N VAL A 435 -12.39 10.10 -20.55
CA VAL A 435 -13.26 11.02 -19.79
C VAL A 435 -13.31 12.40 -20.42
N ASP A 436 -12.53 12.62 -21.48
CA ASP A 436 -12.41 13.87 -22.26
C ASP A 436 -12.21 15.12 -21.39
N PHE A 437 -11.10 15.15 -20.65
CA PHE A 437 -10.72 16.36 -19.92
C PHE A 437 -9.36 16.92 -20.36
N PRO A 438 -9.19 18.24 -20.36
CA PRO A 438 -7.96 18.88 -20.84
C PRO A 438 -6.80 18.65 -19.87
N LEU A 439 -5.63 18.22 -20.39
CA LEU A 439 -4.40 18.00 -19.61
C LEU A 439 -3.66 19.30 -19.30
N ARG A 440 -3.81 20.34 -20.13
CA ARG A 440 -3.10 21.62 -19.98
C ARG A 440 -3.24 22.24 -18.58
N PRO A 441 -4.43 22.30 -17.96
CA PRO A 441 -4.56 22.84 -16.60
C PRO A 441 -3.76 22.05 -15.56
N LEU A 442 -3.68 20.72 -15.69
CA LEU A 442 -2.89 19.89 -14.78
C LEU A 442 -1.38 20.11 -14.97
N GLY A 443 -0.94 20.31 -16.23
CA GLY A 443 0.44 20.71 -16.51
C GLY A 443 0.80 22.08 -15.90
N VAL A 444 -0.13 23.03 -15.93
CA VAL A 444 0.05 24.35 -15.27
C VAL A 444 0.14 24.17 -13.74
N SER A 445 -0.75 23.34 -13.15
CA SER A 445 -0.70 23.03 -11.72
C SER A 445 0.63 22.37 -11.32
N LEU A 446 1.14 21.46 -12.15
CA LEU A 446 2.44 20.82 -11.93
C LEU A 446 3.58 21.85 -11.92
N VAL A 447 3.65 22.73 -12.93
CA VAL A 447 4.68 23.77 -13.00
C VAL A 447 4.61 24.70 -11.79
N ARG A 448 3.42 25.17 -11.41
CA ARG A 448 3.23 26.03 -10.23
C ARG A 448 3.63 25.34 -8.93
N SER A 449 3.30 24.06 -8.78
CA SER A 449 3.69 23.24 -7.63
C SER A 449 5.20 23.06 -7.56
N LEU A 450 5.87 22.82 -8.69
CA LEU A 450 7.34 22.71 -8.76
C LEU A 450 8.04 24.05 -8.43
N VAL A 451 7.52 25.18 -8.91
CA VAL A 451 8.02 26.52 -8.56
C VAL A 451 7.84 26.77 -7.06
N ALA A 452 6.69 26.40 -6.50
CA ALA A 452 6.44 26.51 -5.06
C ALA A 452 7.40 25.62 -4.26
N ALA A 453 7.65 24.38 -4.71
CA ALA A 453 8.62 23.47 -4.09
C ALA A 453 10.06 24.03 -4.16
N ALA A 454 10.43 24.68 -5.27
CA ALA A 454 11.74 25.33 -5.40
C ALA A 454 11.88 26.51 -4.43
N ALA A 455 10.86 27.36 -4.28
CA ALA A 455 10.86 28.43 -3.26
C ALA A 455 10.97 27.86 -1.84
N MET A 456 10.21 26.81 -1.53
CA MET A 456 10.30 26.08 -0.28
C MET A 456 11.71 25.55 -0.04
N ALA A 457 12.33 24.93 -1.03
CA ALA A 457 13.70 24.41 -0.97
C ALA A 457 14.72 25.53 -0.70
N GLY A 458 14.52 26.73 -1.25
CA GLY A 458 15.31 27.91 -0.95
C GLY A 458 15.24 28.28 0.53
N VAL A 459 14.03 28.33 1.09
CA VAL A 459 13.85 28.62 2.54
C VAL A 459 14.50 27.54 3.39
N LEU A 460 14.28 26.24 3.12
CA LEU A 460 14.89 25.16 3.90
C LEU A 460 16.42 25.23 3.93
N ARG A 461 17.07 25.59 2.80
CA ARG A 461 18.53 25.75 2.72
C ARG A 461 19.05 26.88 3.61
N LEU A 462 18.30 27.95 3.83
CA LEU A 462 18.70 29.05 4.72
C LEU A 462 18.84 28.61 6.19
N PHE A 463 18.11 27.56 6.60
CA PHE A 463 18.18 27.01 7.95
C PHE A 463 19.24 25.90 8.11
N GLY A 464 19.93 25.54 7.03
CA GLY A 464 20.95 24.48 7.01
C GLY A 464 20.42 23.15 6.47
N THR A 465 21.34 22.23 6.22
CA THR A 465 21.07 20.89 5.64
C THR A 465 21.57 19.74 6.51
N GLU A 466 22.25 20.07 7.63
CA GLU A 466 22.85 19.10 8.54
C GLU A 466 22.72 19.61 9.98
N ASN A 467 22.63 18.71 10.96
CA ASN A 467 22.61 19.00 12.39
C ASN A 467 21.63 20.12 12.80
N LEU A 468 20.39 20.03 12.32
CA LEU A 468 19.39 21.06 12.56
C LEU A 468 19.03 21.17 14.04
N SER A 469 19.09 22.39 14.61
CA SER A 469 18.53 22.69 15.92
C SER A 469 17.00 22.55 15.90
N LEU A 470 16.37 22.32 17.05
CA LEU A 470 14.91 22.26 17.16
C LEU A 470 14.24 23.54 16.61
N THR A 471 14.86 24.70 16.84
CA THR A 471 14.38 25.97 16.28
C THR A 471 14.46 26.00 14.77
N ALA A 472 15.55 25.49 14.16
CA ALA A 472 15.67 25.38 12.70
C ALA A 472 14.60 24.44 12.13
N TRP A 473 14.33 23.30 12.77
CA TRP A 473 13.24 22.40 12.38
C TRP A 473 11.88 23.08 12.40
N LEU A 474 11.53 23.77 13.49
CA LEU A 474 10.23 24.40 13.64
C LEU A 474 10.08 25.64 12.76
N VAL A 475 11.01 26.58 12.84
CA VAL A 475 10.93 27.85 12.10
C VAL A 475 11.16 27.63 10.60
N GLY A 476 12.15 26.82 10.25
CA GLY A 476 12.44 26.47 8.86
C GLY A 476 11.31 25.65 8.24
N GLY A 477 10.74 24.68 8.98
CA GLY A 477 9.61 23.88 8.54
C GLY A 477 8.37 24.74 8.29
N VAL A 478 7.94 25.54 9.28
CA VAL A 478 6.79 26.44 9.15
C VAL A 478 7.03 27.48 8.06
N GLY A 479 8.20 28.14 8.07
CA GLY A 479 8.56 29.16 7.09
C GLY A 479 8.55 28.63 5.65
N SER A 480 9.05 27.40 5.47
CA SER A 480 9.08 26.75 4.15
C SER A 480 7.67 26.38 3.64
N VAL A 481 6.80 25.88 4.53
CA VAL A 481 5.38 25.62 4.21
C VAL A 481 4.67 26.93 3.84
N LEU A 482 4.91 28.00 4.58
CA LEU A 482 4.35 29.33 4.26
C LEU A 482 4.85 29.84 2.91
N ALA A 483 6.13 29.64 2.58
CA ALA A 483 6.67 30.01 1.27
C ALA A 483 5.99 29.20 0.14
N TYR A 484 5.82 27.90 0.32
CA TYR A 484 5.11 27.03 -0.63
C TYR A 484 3.67 27.53 -0.88
N LEU A 485 2.91 27.75 0.19
CA LEU A 485 1.53 28.22 0.12
C LEU A 485 1.44 29.63 -0.48
N SER A 486 2.38 30.52 -0.15
CA SER A 486 2.42 31.89 -0.71
C SER A 486 2.58 31.87 -2.24
N VAL A 487 3.48 31.04 -2.78
CA VAL A 487 3.66 30.89 -4.22
C VAL A 487 2.40 30.36 -4.87
N LEU A 488 1.72 29.37 -4.27
CA LEU A 488 0.48 28.83 -4.81
C LEU A 488 -0.68 29.84 -4.79
N LEU A 489 -0.74 30.70 -3.77
CA LEU A 489 -1.73 31.78 -3.69
C LEU A 489 -1.46 32.87 -4.71
N VAL A 490 -0.22 33.33 -4.84
CA VAL A 490 0.20 34.36 -5.81
C VAL A 490 -0.01 33.88 -7.24
N SER A 491 0.33 32.61 -7.53
CA SER A 491 0.10 32.00 -8.85
C SER A 491 -1.37 31.64 -9.11
N ARG A 492 -2.27 31.89 -8.15
CA ARG A 492 -3.71 31.54 -8.21
C ARG A 492 -3.95 30.05 -8.42
N GLU A 493 -3.02 29.21 -7.97
CA GLU A 493 -3.23 27.75 -7.95
C GLU A 493 -4.17 27.35 -6.81
N LEU A 494 -4.03 27.96 -5.65
CA LEU A 494 -4.97 27.85 -4.54
C LEU A 494 -5.69 29.18 -4.31
N SER A 495 -6.96 29.10 -3.94
CA SER A 495 -7.72 30.25 -3.47
C SER A 495 -7.81 30.28 -1.95
N VAL A 496 -7.95 31.49 -1.36
CA VAL A 496 -8.16 31.64 0.09
C VAL A 496 -9.44 30.91 0.52
N ALA A 497 -10.44 30.83 -0.33
CA ALA A 497 -11.67 30.09 -0.05
C ALA A 497 -11.42 28.58 0.08
N GLU A 498 -10.59 27.99 -0.81
CA GLU A 498 -10.21 26.57 -0.71
C GLU A 498 -9.44 26.27 0.59
N LEU A 499 -8.53 27.14 1.00
CA LEU A 499 -7.80 27.01 2.26
C LEU A 499 -8.73 27.10 3.47
N ARG A 500 -9.69 28.04 3.48
CA ARG A 500 -10.70 28.17 4.54
C ARG A 500 -11.60 26.94 4.64
N LEU A 501 -12.04 26.38 3.51
CA LEU A 501 -12.83 25.16 3.48
C LEU A 501 -12.04 23.95 4.03
N GLY A 502 -10.76 23.82 3.65
CA GLY A 502 -9.88 22.80 4.20
C GLY A 502 -9.71 22.95 5.73
N ALA A 503 -9.49 24.15 6.22
CA ALA A 503 -9.36 24.44 7.65
C ALA A 503 -10.66 24.21 8.42
N ALA A 504 -11.82 24.55 7.85
CA ALA A 504 -13.13 24.29 8.44
C ALA A 504 -13.43 22.79 8.54
N ALA A 505 -13.18 22.03 7.47
CA ALA A 505 -13.34 20.58 7.47
C ALA A 505 -12.42 19.87 8.48
N LEU A 506 -11.23 20.42 8.75
CA LEU A 506 -10.31 19.92 9.77
C LEU A 506 -10.84 20.21 11.18
N ARG A 507 -11.40 21.40 11.42
CA ARG A 507 -11.99 21.78 12.70
C ARG A 507 -13.24 20.95 13.04
N GLU A 508 -14.10 20.70 12.08
CA GLU A 508 -15.30 19.85 12.24
C GLU A 508 -14.94 18.38 12.60
N ARG A 509 -13.75 17.93 12.26
CA ARG A 509 -13.30 16.56 12.57
C ARG A 509 -12.51 16.44 13.88
N LEU A 510 -12.01 17.54 14.40
CA LEU A 510 -11.21 17.59 15.62
C LEU A 510 -12.00 18.10 16.85
N GLY A 511 -13.18 18.67 16.67
CA GLY A 511 -14.14 19.04 17.72
C GLY A 511 -15.32 18.09 17.73
#